data_7e506742ba5d555cc24419be04a1835a
#
_entry.id   7e506742ba5d555cc24419be04a1835a
#
_cell.length_a   1.000
_cell.length_b   1.000
_cell.length_c   1.000
_cell.angle_alpha   90.00
_cell.angle_beta   90.00
_cell.angle_gamma   90.00
#
_symmetry.space_group_name_H-M   'P 1'
#
loop_
_entity.id
_entity.type
_entity.pdbx_description
1 polymer ?
#
loop_
_entity_poly.entity_id
_entity_poly.type
_entity_poly.pdbx_seq_one_letter_code
_entity_poly.pdbx_strand_id
1 'polypeptide(L)'
;MRRRSFAMGLAILVILFIPLFIFAGHNAGGKLAEASMDVPYQYPITPADEAWADFKTSQEMYDACQIPDAVLTRMTTEALLETVLNYPFLGTYKGYDDYETAAGYLCGQFNGLDELLARDDLTGILLERYAESKVLTQEELNENSRLRLGYVDTFFESENLEFLIRCDRLRNGQYSQADSETFNALFSEKAQVRKEQSSIYSGAGGAFSYE
;
A
#
# COMPACT_ATOMS: atom_id res chain seq x y z
N MET A 1 19.80 -19.17 -63.29
CA MET A 1 20.71 -19.02 -62.14
C MET A 1 19.88 -18.58 -60.93
N ARG A 2 19.59 -19.53 -60.02
CA ARG A 2 18.80 -19.26 -58.79
C ARG A 2 19.80 -19.02 -57.65
N ARG A 3 19.84 -17.85 -57.04
CA ARG A 3 20.51 -17.61 -55.76
C ARG A 3 19.53 -17.78 -54.62
N ARG A 4 19.75 -18.81 -53.80
CA ARG A 4 19.07 -19.05 -52.57
C ARG A 4 19.75 -18.19 -51.47
N SER A 5 19.05 -17.28 -50.86
CA SER A 5 19.49 -16.58 -49.64
C SER A 5 19.07 -17.43 -48.44
N PHE A 6 20.04 -17.88 -47.67
CA PHE A 6 19.87 -18.50 -46.36
C PHE A 6 19.68 -17.35 -45.33
N ALA A 7 18.53 -17.32 -44.72
CA ALA A 7 18.28 -16.48 -43.51
C ALA A 7 18.71 -17.32 -42.29
N MET A 8 19.83 -16.95 -41.67
CA MET A 8 20.29 -17.51 -40.42
C MET A 8 19.53 -16.82 -39.27
N GLY A 9 18.58 -17.53 -38.68
CA GLY A 9 17.87 -17.11 -37.47
C GLY A 9 18.82 -17.18 -36.26
N LEU A 10 19.06 -16.00 -35.67
CA LEU A 10 19.82 -15.89 -34.42
C LEU A 10 18.86 -16.18 -33.25
N ALA A 11 18.92 -17.39 -32.70
CA ALA A 11 18.23 -17.72 -31.46
C ALA A 11 18.98 -17.08 -30.29
N ILE A 12 18.41 -16.05 -29.69
CA ILE A 12 18.92 -15.47 -28.45
C ILE A 12 18.52 -16.39 -27.29
N LEU A 13 19.50 -17.15 -26.81
CA LEU A 13 19.39 -17.99 -25.61
C LEU A 13 19.49 -17.07 -24.39
N VAL A 14 18.37 -16.73 -23.78
CA VAL A 14 18.33 -16.04 -22.47
C VAL A 14 18.68 -17.06 -21.40
N ILE A 15 19.95 -17.05 -20.98
CA ILE A 15 20.40 -17.84 -19.82
C ILE A 15 19.99 -17.07 -18.56
N LEU A 16 18.92 -17.52 -17.90
CA LEU A 16 18.56 -17.10 -16.55
C LEU A 16 19.66 -17.62 -15.60
N PHE A 17 20.56 -16.73 -15.18
CA PHE A 17 21.47 -16.97 -14.10
C PHE A 17 20.69 -16.99 -12.77
N ILE A 18 20.27 -18.17 -12.32
CA ILE A 18 19.86 -18.39 -10.93
C ILE A 18 21.15 -18.63 -10.16
N PRO A 19 21.57 -17.79 -9.21
CA PRO A 19 22.72 -18.12 -8.37
C PRO A 19 22.33 -19.27 -7.44
N LEU A 20 22.85 -20.44 -7.76
CA LEU A 20 22.80 -21.60 -6.87
C LEU A 20 23.72 -21.31 -5.68
N PHE A 21 23.20 -20.83 -4.58
CA PHE A 21 23.93 -20.78 -3.31
C PHE A 21 24.05 -22.19 -2.76
N ILE A 22 25.23 -22.81 -2.97
CA ILE A 22 25.61 -24.04 -2.28
C ILE A 22 25.94 -23.68 -0.83
N PHE A 23 25.00 -23.95 0.08
CA PHE A 23 25.24 -23.88 1.51
C PHE A 23 26.09 -25.05 1.95
N ALA A 24 27.38 -24.83 2.17
CA ALA A 24 28.23 -25.77 2.90
C ALA A 24 27.84 -25.69 4.39
N GLY A 25 27.27 -26.76 4.91
CA GLY A 25 26.81 -26.86 6.29
C GLY A 25 27.95 -26.68 7.30
N HIS A 26 27.71 -25.76 8.25
CA HIS A 26 28.29 -25.82 9.58
C HIS A 26 27.15 -25.75 10.58
N ASN A 27 26.91 -26.85 11.28
CA ASN A 27 26.04 -26.90 12.44
C ASN A 27 26.65 -26.06 13.57
N ALA A 28 26.19 -24.79 13.68
CA ALA A 28 26.22 -24.03 14.91
C ALA A 28 24.76 -23.69 15.20
N GLY A 29 24.18 -24.32 16.23
CA GLY A 29 22.80 -24.11 16.68
C GLY A 29 22.59 -22.70 17.30
N GLY A 30 22.72 -21.67 16.49
CA GLY A 30 22.21 -20.34 16.75
C GLY A 30 21.09 -20.13 15.74
N LYS A 31 19.86 -19.86 16.24
CA LYS A 31 18.79 -19.30 15.42
C LYS A 31 19.37 -18.04 14.78
N LEU A 32 19.78 -18.12 13.51
CA LEU A 32 20.10 -16.93 12.73
C LEU A 32 18.82 -16.13 12.71
N ALA A 33 18.80 -14.98 13.36
CA ALA A 33 17.72 -14.02 13.20
C ALA A 33 17.67 -13.73 11.70
N GLU A 34 16.60 -14.12 11.03
CA GLU A 34 16.41 -13.79 9.62
C GLU A 34 16.40 -12.26 9.54
N ALA A 35 17.17 -11.70 8.59
CA ALA A 35 17.28 -10.26 8.43
C ALA A 35 15.89 -9.66 8.19
N SER A 36 15.60 -8.53 8.85
CA SER A 36 14.36 -7.77 8.61
C SER A 36 14.30 -7.31 7.15
N MET A 37 13.09 -7.18 6.63
CA MET A 37 12.82 -6.69 5.28
C MET A 37 12.33 -5.25 5.37
N ASP A 38 13.11 -4.33 4.81
CA ASP A 38 12.85 -2.88 4.77
C ASP A 38 12.27 -2.41 3.41
N VAL A 39 11.87 -3.35 2.56
CA VAL A 39 11.27 -3.07 1.26
C VAL A 39 9.82 -3.56 1.23
N PRO A 40 8.92 -2.80 0.56
CA PRO A 40 7.52 -3.20 0.42
C PRO A 40 7.38 -4.54 -0.33
N TYR A 41 6.38 -5.33 0.07
CA TYR A 41 6.02 -6.54 -0.66
C TYR A 41 5.44 -6.18 -2.03
N GLN A 42 5.92 -6.85 -3.06
CA GLN A 42 5.41 -6.69 -4.42
C GLN A 42 4.36 -7.75 -4.68
N TYR A 43 3.13 -7.33 -4.90
CA TYR A 43 2.03 -8.24 -5.24
C TYR A 43 2.35 -8.96 -6.56
N PRO A 44 2.23 -10.29 -6.63
CA PRO A 44 2.54 -11.07 -7.84
C PRO A 44 1.65 -10.71 -9.03
N ILE A 45 0.40 -10.34 -8.75
CA ILE A 45 -0.60 -9.94 -9.74
C ILE A 45 -1.33 -8.70 -9.19
N THR A 46 -1.45 -7.67 -10.01
CA THR A 46 -2.09 -6.40 -9.68
C THR A 46 -3.17 -6.04 -10.70
N PRO A 47 -4.06 -5.09 -10.44
CA PRO A 47 -5.04 -4.60 -11.42
C PRO A 47 -4.44 -4.10 -12.73
N ALA A 48 -3.12 -3.81 -12.79
CA ALA A 48 -2.42 -3.40 -14.00
C ALA A 48 -2.00 -4.57 -14.89
N ASP A 49 -2.04 -5.81 -14.37
CA ASP A 49 -1.61 -7.00 -15.09
C ASP A 49 -2.77 -7.64 -15.85
N GLU A 50 -2.53 -8.15 -17.07
CA GLU A 50 -3.57 -8.85 -17.87
C GLU A 50 -4.17 -10.04 -17.11
N ALA A 51 -3.36 -10.74 -16.32
CA ALA A 51 -3.79 -11.88 -15.50
C ALA A 51 -4.84 -11.52 -14.44
N TRP A 52 -4.97 -10.24 -14.07
CA TRP A 52 -6.01 -9.79 -13.14
C TRP A 52 -7.43 -10.04 -13.68
N ALA A 53 -7.62 -9.92 -14.99
CA ALA A 53 -8.92 -10.16 -15.66
C ALA A 53 -9.33 -11.65 -15.67
N ASP A 54 -8.40 -12.56 -15.36
CA ASP A 54 -8.69 -14.00 -15.32
C ASP A 54 -9.38 -14.44 -14.04
N PHE A 55 -9.30 -13.65 -12.94
CA PHE A 55 -10.03 -13.93 -11.71
C PHE A 55 -11.54 -13.93 -11.93
N LYS A 56 -12.22 -14.90 -11.33
CA LYS A 56 -13.69 -15.10 -11.50
C LYS A 56 -14.48 -14.53 -10.33
N THR A 57 -13.84 -14.37 -9.19
CA THR A 57 -14.45 -13.90 -7.95
C THR A 57 -13.59 -12.88 -7.25
N SER A 58 -14.20 -12.01 -6.44
CA SER A 58 -13.45 -11.09 -5.56
C SER A 58 -12.59 -11.85 -4.56
N GLN A 59 -13.01 -13.04 -4.12
CA GLN A 59 -12.22 -13.84 -3.19
C GLN A 59 -10.88 -14.28 -3.80
N GLU A 60 -10.88 -14.72 -5.05
CA GLU A 60 -9.63 -15.06 -5.75
C GLU A 60 -8.67 -13.86 -5.83
N MET A 61 -9.21 -12.66 -6.03
CA MET A 61 -8.43 -11.42 -6.04
C MET A 61 -7.84 -11.12 -4.64
N TYR A 62 -8.64 -11.28 -3.58
CA TYR A 62 -8.16 -11.09 -2.20
C TYR A 62 -7.09 -12.12 -1.83
N ASP A 63 -7.28 -13.39 -2.21
CA ASP A 63 -6.33 -14.46 -1.95
C ASP A 63 -4.99 -14.22 -2.66
N ALA A 64 -5.02 -13.67 -3.88
CA ALA A 64 -3.83 -13.32 -4.65
C ALA A 64 -3.03 -12.16 -4.03
N CYS A 65 -3.66 -11.34 -3.19
CA CYS A 65 -3.04 -10.21 -2.49
C CYS A 65 -2.49 -10.57 -1.10
N GLN A 66 -2.67 -11.81 -0.61
CA GLN A 66 -2.14 -12.18 0.72
C GLN A 66 -0.62 -12.16 0.74
N ILE A 67 -0.05 -11.63 1.82
CA ILE A 67 1.40 -11.65 2.03
C ILE A 67 1.77 -13.01 2.65
N PRO A 68 2.74 -13.75 2.10
CA PRO A 68 3.19 -15.00 2.72
C PRO A 68 3.69 -14.76 4.16
N ASP A 69 3.32 -15.60 5.12
CA ASP A 69 3.66 -15.43 6.53
C ASP A 69 5.17 -15.26 6.77
N ALA A 70 6.00 -16.02 6.03
CA ALA A 70 7.45 -15.92 6.11
C ALA A 70 8.02 -14.56 5.65
N VAL A 71 7.27 -13.80 4.85
CA VAL A 71 7.58 -12.43 4.44
C VAL A 71 7.03 -11.47 5.48
N LEU A 72 5.74 -11.58 5.80
CA LEU A 72 4.99 -10.71 6.69
C LEU A 72 5.67 -10.52 8.05
N THR A 73 6.10 -11.62 8.68
CA THR A 73 6.78 -11.61 9.99
C THR A 73 8.16 -10.96 10.00
N ARG A 74 8.75 -10.73 8.82
CA ARG A 74 10.10 -10.14 8.68
C ARG A 74 10.06 -8.68 8.23
N MET A 75 8.93 -8.19 7.74
CA MET A 75 8.80 -6.81 7.28
C MET A 75 8.95 -5.83 8.44
N THR A 76 9.65 -4.73 8.19
CA THR A 76 9.58 -3.56 9.09
C THR A 76 8.19 -2.95 9.02
N THR A 77 7.82 -2.17 10.01
CA THR A 77 6.49 -1.52 10.04
C THR A 77 6.33 -0.54 8.90
N GLU A 78 7.41 0.18 8.52
CA GLU A 78 7.42 1.09 7.38
C GLU A 78 7.20 0.34 6.05
N ALA A 79 7.92 -0.76 5.84
CA ALA A 79 7.76 -1.57 4.63
C ALA A 79 6.35 -2.17 4.54
N LEU A 80 5.78 -2.58 5.66
CA LEU A 80 4.43 -3.11 5.73
C LEU A 80 3.40 -2.00 5.50
N LEU A 81 3.59 -0.79 6.05
CA LEU A 81 2.74 0.37 5.78
C LEU A 81 2.70 0.70 4.29
N GLU A 82 3.85 0.78 3.63
CA GLU A 82 3.90 1.02 2.18
C GLU A 82 3.21 -0.12 1.39
N THR A 83 3.33 -1.36 1.86
CA THR A 83 2.62 -2.50 1.25
C THR A 83 1.11 -2.35 1.39
N VAL A 84 0.62 -1.96 2.57
CA VAL A 84 -0.80 -1.73 2.83
C VAL A 84 -1.33 -0.55 2.01
N LEU A 85 -0.58 0.55 1.91
CA LEU A 85 -0.96 1.71 1.08
C LEU A 85 -1.09 1.33 -0.40
N ASN A 86 -0.31 0.36 -0.88
CA ASN A 86 -0.38 -0.18 -2.24
C ASN A 86 -1.36 -1.35 -2.40
N TYR A 87 -2.11 -1.72 -1.36
CA TYR A 87 -3.11 -2.79 -1.45
C TYR A 87 -4.24 -2.40 -2.40
N PRO A 88 -4.53 -3.20 -3.45
CA PRO A 88 -5.47 -2.82 -4.51
C PRO A 88 -6.88 -2.50 -4.02
N PHE A 89 -7.27 -3.06 -2.87
CA PHE A 89 -8.60 -2.89 -2.31
C PHE A 89 -8.65 -1.97 -1.09
N LEU A 90 -7.55 -1.31 -0.73
CA LEU A 90 -7.53 -0.42 0.43
C LEU A 90 -8.67 0.62 0.34
N GLY A 91 -8.86 1.23 -0.82
CA GLY A 91 -9.88 2.26 -1.04
C GLY A 91 -11.34 1.79 -0.88
N THR A 92 -11.60 0.49 -0.70
CA THR A 92 -12.97 -0.03 -0.48
C THR A 92 -13.61 0.47 0.81
N TYR A 93 -12.81 0.94 1.79
CA TYR A 93 -13.34 1.54 3.01
C TYR A 93 -14.31 2.70 2.72
N LYS A 94 -14.15 3.41 1.62
CA LYS A 94 -15.01 4.53 1.20
C LYS A 94 -16.46 4.12 0.89
N GLY A 95 -16.73 2.84 0.75
CA GLY A 95 -18.07 2.28 0.55
C GLY A 95 -18.83 1.94 1.84
N TYR A 96 -18.24 2.19 3.01
CA TYR A 96 -18.85 1.90 4.30
C TYR A 96 -19.27 3.18 5.02
N ASP A 97 -20.34 3.09 5.82
CA ASP A 97 -20.88 4.23 6.56
C ASP A 97 -20.03 4.61 7.78
N ASP A 98 -19.21 3.67 8.28
CA ASP A 98 -18.36 3.88 9.45
C ASP A 98 -17.00 3.15 9.32
N TYR A 99 -16.01 3.67 10.04
CA TYR A 99 -14.63 3.17 10.00
C TYR A 99 -14.45 1.82 10.70
N GLU A 100 -15.24 1.50 11.72
CA GLU A 100 -15.13 0.25 12.46
C GLU A 100 -15.56 -0.94 11.57
N THR A 101 -16.69 -0.81 10.90
CA THR A 101 -17.17 -1.79 9.92
C THR A 101 -16.17 -1.96 8.77
N ALA A 102 -15.68 -0.85 8.22
CA ALA A 102 -14.69 -0.88 7.14
C ALA A 102 -13.38 -1.58 7.57
N ALA A 103 -12.85 -1.22 8.75
CA ALA A 103 -11.63 -1.81 9.30
C ALA A 103 -11.81 -3.32 9.55
N GLY A 104 -12.92 -3.72 10.17
CA GLY A 104 -13.23 -5.13 10.42
C GLY A 104 -13.33 -5.94 9.13
N TYR A 105 -13.96 -5.39 8.10
CA TYR A 105 -14.03 -6.04 6.80
C TYR A 105 -12.65 -6.20 6.17
N LEU A 106 -11.88 -5.11 6.07
CA LEU A 106 -10.57 -5.13 5.40
C LEU A 106 -9.55 -6.01 6.14
N CYS A 107 -9.52 -6.00 7.47
CA CYS A 107 -8.68 -6.92 8.24
C CYS A 107 -9.05 -8.39 7.98
N GLY A 108 -10.34 -8.69 7.77
CA GLY A 108 -10.79 -10.03 7.41
C GLY A 108 -10.40 -10.46 5.99
N GLN A 109 -10.11 -9.53 5.10
CA GLN A 109 -9.76 -9.81 3.71
C GLN A 109 -8.24 -9.74 3.43
N PHE A 110 -7.48 -9.05 4.26
CA PHE A 110 -6.06 -8.81 3.99
C PHE A 110 -5.20 -8.92 5.26
N ASN A 111 -4.36 -9.95 5.29
CA ASN A 111 -3.48 -10.24 6.41
C ASN A 111 -2.44 -9.11 6.68
N GLY A 112 -2.04 -8.36 5.66
CA GLY A 112 -1.12 -7.24 5.81
C GLY A 112 -1.68 -6.11 6.66
N LEU A 113 -2.98 -5.79 6.53
CA LEU A 113 -3.61 -4.76 7.36
C LEU A 113 -3.77 -5.24 8.80
N ASP A 114 -4.19 -6.49 9.00
CA ASP A 114 -4.35 -7.05 10.36
C ASP A 114 -3.01 -7.07 11.13
N GLU A 115 -1.93 -7.47 10.46
CA GLU A 115 -0.58 -7.43 11.02
C GLU A 115 -0.07 -6.01 11.25
N LEU A 116 -0.29 -5.08 10.31
CA LEU A 116 0.12 -3.68 10.47
C LEU A 116 -0.48 -3.07 11.73
N LEU A 117 -1.78 -3.24 11.92
CA LEU A 117 -2.50 -2.72 13.10
C LEU A 117 -2.10 -3.42 14.43
N ALA A 118 -1.34 -4.50 14.38
CA ALA A 118 -0.79 -5.17 15.55
C ALA A 118 0.60 -4.68 15.95
N ARG A 119 1.21 -3.78 15.18
CA ARG A 119 2.57 -3.26 15.43
C ARG A 119 2.57 -2.17 16.49
N ASP A 120 3.40 -2.33 17.52
CA ASP A 120 3.49 -1.40 18.65
C ASP A 120 4.06 -0.01 18.27
N ASP A 121 4.86 0.06 17.20
CA ASP A 121 5.50 1.28 16.69
C ASP A 121 4.68 2.02 15.61
N LEU A 122 3.53 1.49 15.23
CA LEU A 122 2.72 1.97 14.12
C LEU A 122 2.28 3.43 14.28
N THR A 123 1.80 3.83 15.46
CA THR A 123 1.24 5.16 15.69
C THR A 123 2.21 6.28 15.29
N GLY A 124 3.47 6.18 15.73
CA GLY A 124 4.50 7.18 15.40
C GLY A 124 4.77 7.25 13.90
N ILE A 125 4.90 6.08 13.26
CA ILE A 125 5.16 5.95 11.82
C ILE A 125 4.00 6.52 11.00
N LEU A 126 2.75 6.25 11.39
CA LEU A 126 1.56 6.80 10.72
C LEU A 126 1.52 8.33 10.81
N LEU A 127 1.77 8.90 11.99
CA LEU A 127 1.74 10.35 12.19
C LEU A 127 2.85 11.05 11.41
N GLU A 128 4.06 10.49 11.38
CA GLU A 128 5.17 11.00 10.59
C GLU A 128 4.84 10.96 9.09
N ARG A 129 4.38 9.80 8.58
CA ARG A 129 3.99 9.66 7.19
C ARG A 129 2.83 10.57 6.82
N TYR A 130 1.85 10.74 7.71
CA TYR A 130 0.74 11.66 7.50
C TYR A 130 1.19 13.13 7.45
N ALA A 131 2.14 13.52 8.28
CA ALA A 131 2.72 14.87 8.21
C ALA A 131 3.39 15.14 6.86
N GLU A 132 4.08 14.16 6.29
CA GLU A 132 4.76 14.25 4.99
C GLU A 132 3.81 14.19 3.80
N SER A 133 2.64 13.55 3.94
CA SER A 133 1.67 13.40 2.85
C SER A 133 1.11 14.75 2.41
N LYS A 134 0.85 14.91 1.11
CA LYS A 134 0.34 16.15 0.53
C LYS A 134 -1.14 16.07 0.19
N VAL A 135 -1.84 17.19 0.38
CA VAL A 135 -3.13 17.46 -0.24
C VAL A 135 -2.84 18.33 -1.46
N LEU A 136 -3.08 17.81 -2.66
CA LEU A 136 -2.74 18.50 -3.90
C LEU A 136 -3.71 19.64 -4.21
N THR A 137 -3.17 20.74 -4.70
CA THR A 137 -3.93 21.90 -5.18
C THR A 137 -4.28 21.78 -6.66
N GLN A 138 -5.28 22.56 -7.13
CA GLN A 138 -5.62 22.62 -8.56
C GLN A 138 -4.44 23.10 -9.42
N GLU A 139 -3.59 23.96 -8.88
CA GLU A 139 -2.41 24.46 -9.58
C GLU A 139 -1.39 23.34 -9.81
N GLU A 140 -1.07 22.57 -8.75
CA GLU A 140 -0.19 21.40 -8.84
C GLU A 140 -0.71 20.36 -9.82
N LEU A 141 -2.04 20.19 -9.89
CA LEU A 141 -2.69 19.32 -10.86
C LEU A 141 -2.55 19.78 -12.31
N ASN A 142 -2.71 21.08 -12.54
CA ASN A 142 -2.64 21.66 -13.88
C ASN A 142 -1.21 21.64 -14.40
N GLU A 143 -0.21 21.89 -13.56
CA GLU A 143 1.21 21.86 -13.92
C GLU A 143 1.69 20.44 -14.25
N ASN A 144 1.10 19.43 -13.64
CA ASN A 144 1.52 18.04 -13.74
C ASN A 144 0.50 17.15 -14.48
N SER A 145 0.01 17.58 -15.64
CA SER A 145 -0.91 16.78 -16.47
C SER A 145 -0.37 15.37 -16.83
N ARG A 146 0.95 15.15 -16.69
CA ARG A 146 1.61 13.83 -16.78
C ARG A 146 1.48 13.00 -15.50
N LEU A 147 1.18 13.61 -14.36
CA LEU A 147 0.96 12.93 -13.08
C LEU A 147 -0.45 12.30 -12.97
N ARG A 148 -1.28 12.41 -14.01
CA ARG A 148 -2.66 11.90 -13.97
C ARG A 148 -2.78 10.39 -13.65
N LEU A 149 -1.76 9.58 -13.92
CA LEU A 149 -1.73 8.15 -13.57
C LEU A 149 -1.08 7.88 -12.21
N GLY A 150 -0.01 8.63 -11.84
CA GLY A 150 0.57 8.57 -10.49
C GLY A 150 -0.14 9.44 -9.45
N TYR A 151 -1.03 10.31 -9.90
CA TYR A 151 -1.82 11.24 -9.11
C TYR A 151 -2.89 10.55 -8.24
N VAL A 152 -3.49 9.48 -8.72
CA VAL A 152 -4.53 8.77 -7.96
C VAL A 152 -3.96 8.24 -6.64
N ASP A 153 -2.74 7.70 -6.66
CA ASP A 153 -2.10 7.17 -5.47
C ASP A 153 -1.75 8.27 -4.47
N THR A 154 -1.12 9.36 -4.93
CA THR A 154 -0.77 10.50 -4.08
C THR A 154 -2.00 11.29 -3.61
N PHE A 155 -3.05 11.38 -4.44
CA PHE A 155 -4.30 12.07 -4.11
C PHE A 155 -5.01 11.42 -2.93
N PHE A 156 -5.07 10.10 -2.93
CA PHE A 156 -5.74 9.35 -1.87
C PHE A 156 -4.83 8.99 -0.70
N GLU A 157 -3.52 9.24 -0.79
CA GLU A 157 -2.58 8.85 0.26
C GLU A 157 -2.95 9.47 1.60
N SER A 158 -3.21 10.78 1.66
CA SER A 158 -3.60 11.43 2.91
C SER A 158 -4.90 10.90 3.49
N GLU A 159 -5.89 10.55 2.65
CA GLU A 159 -7.15 9.94 3.08
C GLU A 159 -6.97 8.51 3.56
N ASN A 160 -6.13 7.73 2.86
CA ASN A 160 -5.77 6.37 3.26
C ASN A 160 -5.06 6.36 4.61
N LEU A 161 -4.13 7.31 4.82
CA LEU A 161 -3.45 7.46 6.12
C LEU A 161 -4.42 7.88 7.22
N GLU A 162 -5.37 8.77 6.97
CA GLU A 162 -6.43 9.11 7.92
C GLU A 162 -7.27 7.89 8.29
N PHE A 163 -7.61 7.06 7.32
CA PHE A 163 -8.31 5.80 7.58
C PHE A 163 -7.46 4.87 8.46
N LEU A 164 -6.19 4.66 8.15
CA LEU A 164 -5.28 3.81 8.93
C LEU A 164 -5.08 4.33 10.35
N ILE A 165 -4.92 5.64 10.55
CA ILE A 165 -4.84 6.27 11.88
C ILE A 165 -6.10 6.00 12.70
N ARG A 166 -7.28 6.06 12.09
CA ARG A 166 -8.54 5.75 12.77
C ARG A 166 -8.65 4.27 13.12
N CYS A 167 -8.21 3.37 12.22
CA CYS A 167 -8.14 1.93 12.49
C CYS A 167 -7.19 1.61 13.64
N ASP A 168 -6.01 2.23 13.67
CA ASP A 168 -5.04 2.09 14.75
C ASP A 168 -5.64 2.52 16.10
N ARG A 169 -6.34 3.65 16.15
CA ARG A 169 -7.03 4.12 17.36
C ARG A 169 -8.18 3.21 17.80
N LEU A 170 -8.91 2.62 16.87
CA LEU A 170 -9.97 1.65 17.17
C LEU A 170 -9.40 0.38 17.79
N ARG A 171 -8.27 -0.11 17.27
CA ARG A 171 -7.65 -1.36 17.72
C ARG A 171 -6.83 -1.20 19.00
N ASN A 172 -5.99 -0.16 19.05
CA ASN A 172 -4.97 0.01 20.08
C ASN A 172 -5.37 1.04 21.16
N GLY A 173 -6.55 1.64 21.02
CA GLY A 173 -7.11 2.60 21.98
C GLY A 173 -6.72 4.04 21.70
N GLN A 174 -7.02 4.91 22.65
CA GLN A 174 -6.78 6.35 22.49
C GLN A 174 -5.28 6.65 22.44
N TYR A 175 -4.91 7.46 21.48
CA TYR A 175 -3.56 8.02 21.39
C TYR A 175 -3.20 8.82 22.64
N SER A 176 -1.91 8.99 22.90
CA SER A 176 -1.46 9.95 23.89
C SER A 176 -2.05 11.34 23.59
N GLN A 177 -2.08 12.23 24.60
CA GLN A 177 -2.55 13.58 24.36
C GLN A 177 -1.72 14.28 23.27
N ALA A 178 -0.39 14.10 23.28
CA ALA A 178 0.51 14.68 22.29
C ALA A 178 0.24 14.18 20.86
N ASP A 179 0.05 12.86 20.70
CA ASP A 179 -0.25 12.25 19.39
C ASP A 179 -1.64 12.70 18.88
N SER A 180 -2.61 12.81 19.79
CA SER A 180 -3.95 13.31 19.45
C SER A 180 -3.93 14.78 19.03
N GLU A 181 -3.17 15.62 19.70
CA GLU A 181 -2.98 17.03 19.34
C GLU A 181 -2.28 17.15 17.98
N THR A 182 -1.23 16.35 17.75
CA THR A 182 -0.51 16.27 16.47
C THR A 182 -1.45 15.87 15.34
N PHE A 183 -2.19 14.78 15.49
CA PHE A 183 -3.14 14.33 14.48
C PHE A 183 -4.20 15.40 14.18
N ASN A 184 -4.81 15.99 15.21
CA ASN A 184 -5.87 16.99 15.03
C ASN A 184 -5.36 18.24 14.32
N ALA A 185 -4.14 18.68 14.61
CA ALA A 185 -3.51 19.81 13.92
C ALA A 185 -3.31 19.52 12.43
N LEU A 186 -2.67 18.39 12.11
CA LEU A 186 -2.42 17.94 10.73
C LEU A 186 -3.73 17.71 9.96
N PHE A 187 -4.72 17.08 10.61
CA PHE A 187 -6.03 16.85 10.02
C PHE A 187 -6.74 18.16 9.67
N SER A 188 -6.73 19.12 10.60
CA SER A 188 -7.36 20.43 10.39
C SER A 188 -6.71 21.21 9.24
N GLU A 189 -5.39 21.18 9.16
CA GLU A 189 -4.63 21.81 8.07
C GLU A 189 -5.02 21.20 6.72
N LYS A 190 -4.95 19.86 6.61
CA LYS A 190 -5.28 19.15 5.36
C LYS A 190 -6.75 19.30 4.98
N ALA A 191 -7.67 19.27 5.94
CA ALA A 191 -9.09 19.49 5.71
C ALA A 191 -9.37 20.91 5.18
N GLN A 192 -8.64 21.93 5.67
CA GLN A 192 -8.77 23.29 5.17
C GLN A 192 -8.32 23.37 3.70
N VAL A 193 -7.19 22.74 3.33
CA VAL A 193 -6.73 22.71 1.92
C VAL A 193 -7.77 22.03 1.04
N ARG A 194 -8.32 20.87 1.45
CA ARG A 194 -9.37 20.17 0.68
C ARG A 194 -10.61 21.04 0.50
N LYS A 195 -11.02 21.77 1.53
CA LYS A 195 -12.17 22.68 1.46
C LYS A 195 -11.93 23.81 0.46
N GLU A 196 -10.74 24.39 0.43
CA GLU A 196 -10.35 25.43 -0.53
C GLU A 196 -10.30 24.88 -1.97
N GLN A 197 -10.01 23.59 -2.11
CA GLN A 197 -9.94 22.86 -3.37
C GLN A 197 -11.20 22.01 -3.64
N SER A 198 -12.38 22.46 -3.16
CA SER A 198 -13.62 21.66 -3.21
C SER A 198 -14.02 21.21 -4.62
N SER A 199 -13.65 21.94 -5.67
CA SER A 199 -13.89 21.52 -7.07
C SER A 199 -13.19 20.23 -7.46
N ILE A 200 -12.08 19.87 -6.78
CA ILE A 200 -11.31 18.65 -7.00
C ILE A 200 -11.86 17.53 -6.12
N TYR A 201 -12.12 17.86 -4.83
CA TYR A 201 -12.43 16.87 -3.80
C TYR A 201 -13.92 16.55 -3.69
N SER A 202 -14.83 17.40 -4.20
CA SER A 202 -16.28 17.16 -4.17
C SER A 202 -16.79 16.03 -5.07
N GLY A 203 -15.96 15.56 -6.00
CA GLY A 203 -16.31 14.43 -6.89
C GLY A 203 -15.72 13.09 -6.50
N ALA A 204 -14.79 13.04 -5.55
CA ALA A 204 -14.10 11.85 -5.12
C ALA A 204 -14.68 11.32 -3.79
N GLY A 205 -15.97 10.93 -3.81
CA GLY A 205 -16.60 10.24 -2.68
C GLY A 205 -16.79 11.12 -1.44
N GLY A 206 -17.71 12.05 -1.50
CA GLY A 206 -18.19 12.79 -0.32
C GLY A 206 -19.01 11.91 0.63
N ALA A 207 -18.44 10.81 1.13
CA ALA A 207 -19.14 9.93 2.06
C ALA A 207 -18.80 10.17 3.54
N PHE A 208 -17.82 10.99 3.84
CA PHE A 208 -17.49 11.30 5.23
C PHE A 208 -17.66 12.81 5.44
N SER A 209 -18.88 13.21 5.88
CA SER A 209 -19.11 14.53 6.45
C SER A 209 -18.19 14.69 7.66
N TYR A 210 -17.39 15.73 7.64
CA TYR A 210 -16.51 16.14 8.73
C TYR A 210 -17.38 16.75 9.87
N GLU A 211 -18.02 15.90 10.68
CA GLU A 211 -18.58 16.27 11.99
C GLU A 211 -17.69 15.77 13.13
#